data_98a351a75fede69051e8832791835468
#
_entry.id   98a351a75fede69051e8832791835468
#
_cell.length_a   1.000
_cell.length_b   1.000
_cell.length_c   1.000
_cell.angle_alpha   90.00
_cell.angle_beta   90.00
_cell.angle_gamma   90.00
#
_symmetry.space_group_name_H-M   'P 1'
#
loop_
_entity.id
_entity.type
_entity.pdbx_description
1 polymer ?
#
loop_
_entity_poly.entity_id
_entity_poly.type
_entity_poly.pdbx_seq_one_letter_code
_entity_poly.pdbx_strand_id
1 'polypeptide(L)'
;MEKMLTDPFAFFEAFPTGQSLSVVGNSGSLAAWRMGRVIDRADVVIRFNECRLRDWKAQVGERTDLLITNPYVEKRERTIGIEVHPKMAMVIFPHQRRGSRQELFDWLGGVPVVMTFAPRLLKVSDVSSPLTISTGTYGVYLVSRLLLPSRMFVTGFSMFSAHYAPYYWSAAMPPGVAKHDFPREALVFAQLLNTFNHPIEITPDVAEIFAVAQVKIGTHIRMITPAPGEGGNLQ
;
A
#
# COMPACT_ATOMS: atom_id res chain seq x y z
N MET A 1 5.55 19.96 -17.04
CA MET A 1 4.37 19.58 -16.22
C MET A 1 3.34 18.77 -17.01
N GLU A 2 2.93 19.20 -18.21
CA GLU A 2 1.92 18.49 -19.02
C GLU A 2 2.32 17.06 -19.43
N LYS A 3 3.58 16.77 -19.64
CA LYS A 3 4.07 15.43 -20.04
C LYS A 3 4.02 14.34 -18.96
N MET A 4 3.78 14.69 -17.71
CA MET A 4 3.72 13.72 -16.60
C MET A 4 2.29 13.26 -16.28
N LEU A 5 1.29 14.07 -16.63
CA LEU A 5 -0.10 13.66 -16.46
C LEU A 5 -0.48 12.72 -17.59
N THR A 6 -0.81 11.52 -17.21
CA THR A 6 -1.14 10.44 -18.14
C THR A 6 -2.64 10.33 -18.27
N ASP A 7 -3.11 10.04 -19.47
CA ASP A 7 -4.50 9.72 -19.75
C ASP A 7 -4.93 8.50 -18.90
N PRO A 8 -6.12 8.52 -18.28
CA PRO A 8 -6.65 7.36 -17.57
C PRO A 8 -6.67 6.07 -18.39
N PHE A 9 -6.81 6.13 -19.69
CA PHE A 9 -6.75 4.95 -20.58
C PHE A 9 -5.36 4.31 -20.59
N ALA A 10 -4.29 5.09 -20.55
CA ALA A 10 -2.92 4.59 -20.46
C ALA A 10 -2.67 3.80 -19.15
N PHE A 11 -3.44 4.07 -18.09
CA PHE A 11 -3.39 3.26 -16.87
C PHE A 11 -3.87 1.82 -17.15
N PHE A 12 -4.97 1.64 -17.85
CA PHE A 12 -5.50 0.30 -18.18
C PHE A 12 -4.68 -0.42 -19.25
N GLU A 13 -3.99 0.31 -20.11
CA GLU A 13 -3.00 -0.27 -21.05
C GLU A 13 -1.79 -0.78 -20.30
N ALA A 14 -1.27 -0.02 -19.32
CA ALA A 14 -0.12 -0.42 -18.52
C ALA A 14 -0.45 -1.55 -17.52
N PHE A 15 -1.69 -1.61 -17.04
CA PHE A 15 -2.17 -2.56 -16.04
C PHE A 15 -3.51 -3.18 -16.48
N PRO A 16 -3.47 -4.17 -17.38
CA PRO A 16 -4.68 -4.90 -17.80
C PRO A 16 -5.38 -5.58 -16.62
N THR A 17 -6.68 -5.75 -16.70
CA THR A 17 -7.46 -6.47 -15.69
C THR A 17 -7.12 -7.96 -15.65
N GLY A 18 -7.41 -8.63 -14.54
CA GLY A 18 -7.22 -10.08 -14.41
C GLY A 18 -5.80 -10.53 -14.05
N GLN A 19 -4.86 -9.60 -13.88
CA GLN A 19 -3.49 -9.90 -13.45
C GLN A 19 -3.43 -10.29 -11.98
N SER A 20 -2.36 -11.02 -11.58
CA SER A 20 -2.05 -11.25 -10.18
C SER A 20 -1.38 -10.01 -9.57
N LEU A 21 -1.80 -9.63 -8.36
CA LEU A 21 -1.26 -8.46 -7.67
C LEU A 21 -0.51 -8.84 -6.40
N SER A 22 0.64 -8.22 -6.17
CA SER A 22 1.26 -8.10 -4.85
C SER A 22 1.07 -6.68 -4.32
N VAL A 23 0.35 -6.54 -3.22
CA VAL A 23 0.05 -5.25 -2.57
C VAL A 23 0.85 -5.16 -1.28
N VAL A 24 1.90 -4.34 -1.30
CA VAL A 24 2.95 -4.31 -0.27
C VAL A 24 2.91 -2.98 0.47
N GLY A 25 2.45 -3.01 1.72
CA GLY A 25 2.51 -1.88 2.64
C GLY A 25 3.93 -1.65 3.16
N ASN A 26 4.04 -0.85 4.22
CA ASN A 26 5.33 -0.41 4.76
C ASN A 26 5.55 -0.81 6.23
N SER A 27 4.71 -1.68 6.78
CA SER A 27 4.80 -2.09 8.19
C SER A 27 6.17 -2.68 8.55
N GLY A 28 6.62 -2.44 9.77
CA GLY A 28 7.82 -3.04 10.34
C GLY A 28 7.80 -4.57 10.40
N SER A 29 6.65 -5.19 10.32
CA SER A 29 6.49 -6.64 10.20
C SER A 29 7.32 -7.25 9.07
N LEU A 30 7.47 -6.52 7.95
CA LEU A 30 8.22 -6.97 6.79
C LEU A 30 9.71 -7.21 7.07
N ALA A 31 10.29 -6.53 8.05
CA ALA A 31 11.69 -6.72 8.42
C ALA A 31 12.00 -8.14 8.93
N ALA A 32 11.00 -8.80 9.54
CA ALA A 32 11.14 -10.13 10.11
C ALA A 32 11.04 -11.26 9.08
N TRP A 33 10.63 -10.99 7.84
CA TRP A 33 10.28 -12.04 6.88
C TRP A 33 11.05 -11.91 5.56
N ARG A 34 11.31 -13.04 4.91
CA ARG A 34 11.96 -13.08 3.59
C ARG A 34 10.93 -13.30 2.49
N MET A 35 10.10 -12.30 2.21
CA MET A 35 8.99 -12.39 1.25
C MET A 35 9.31 -11.83 -0.14
N GLY A 36 10.50 -11.27 -0.36
CA GLY A 36 10.84 -10.57 -1.59
C GLY A 36 10.56 -11.38 -2.86
N ARG A 37 10.95 -12.66 -2.88
CA ARG A 37 10.67 -13.53 -4.04
C ARG A 37 9.18 -13.83 -4.26
N VAL A 38 8.39 -13.89 -3.19
CA VAL A 38 6.94 -14.11 -3.28
C VAL A 38 6.28 -12.88 -3.85
N ILE A 39 6.67 -11.71 -3.34
CA ILE A 39 6.19 -10.41 -3.80
C ILE A 39 6.47 -10.22 -5.30
N ASP A 40 7.70 -10.47 -5.73
CA ASP A 40 8.14 -10.20 -7.10
C ASP A 40 7.60 -11.19 -8.15
N ARG A 41 6.93 -12.27 -7.74
CA ARG A 41 6.29 -13.24 -8.66
C ARG A 41 4.97 -12.76 -9.25
N ALA A 42 4.32 -11.77 -8.65
CA ALA A 42 3.06 -11.24 -9.18
C ALA A 42 3.28 -10.52 -10.50
N ASP A 43 2.25 -10.46 -11.34
CA ASP A 43 2.30 -9.71 -12.59
C ASP A 43 2.49 -8.22 -12.32
N VAL A 44 1.84 -7.69 -11.26
CA VAL A 44 1.95 -6.29 -10.83
C VAL A 44 2.31 -6.21 -9.34
N VAL A 45 3.38 -5.49 -9.03
CA VAL A 45 3.79 -5.17 -7.66
C VAL A 45 3.42 -3.72 -7.34
N ILE A 46 2.61 -3.53 -6.31
CA ILE A 46 2.05 -2.25 -5.88
C ILE A 46 2.65 -1.86 -4.53
N ARG A 47 3.17 -0.64 -4.43
CA ARG A 47 3.73 -0.09 -3.19
C ARG A 47 3.16 1.27 -2.87
N PHE A 48 3.40 1.72 -1.65
CA PHE A 48 2.77 2.94 -1.12
C PHE A 48 3.81 3.95 -0.65
N ASN A 49 3.59 5.23 -1.01
CA ASN A 49 4.35 6.36 -0.52
C ASN A 49 5.87 6.18 -0.71
N GLU A 50 6.65 6.53 0.30
CA GLU A 50 8.07 6.23 0.37
C GLU A 50 8.25 4.73 0.68
N CYS A 51 8.98 4.03 -0.16
CA CYS A 51 9.34 2.63 0.06
C CYS A 51 10.83 2.47 -0.22
N ARG A 52 11.54 1.79 0.69
CA ARG A 52 13.00 1.60 0.61
C ARG A 52 13.30 0.15 0.25
N LEU A 53 13.96 -0.08 -0.88
CA LEU A 53 14.19 -1.44 -1.38
C LEU A 53 15.66 -1.86 -1.29
N ARG A 54 16.60 -0.91 -1.36
CA ARG A 54 18.03 -1.19 -1.55
C ARG A 54 18.57 -2.24 -0.58
N ASP A 55 18.31 -2.06 0.70
CA ASP A 55 18.84 -2.92 1.76
C ASP A 55 17.86 -4.01 2.21
N TRP A 56 16.67 -4.04 1.60
CA TRP A 56 15.55 -4.87 2.03
C TRP A 56 15.01 -5.82 0.96
N LYS A 57 15.76 -6.03 -0.14
CA LYS A 57 15.32 -6.86 -1.27
C LYS A 57 14.87 -8.26 -0.88
N ALA A 58 15.58 -8.90 0.05
CA ALA A 58 15.22 -10.23 0.54
C ALA A 58 13.85 -10.26 1.23
N GLN A 59 13.53 -9.19 1.95
CA GLN A 59 12.30 -9.05 2.72
C GLN A 59 11.15 -8.56 1.88
N VAL A 60 11.36 -7.49 1.10
CA VAL A 60 10.26 -6.77 0.42
C VAL A 60 10.29 -6.88 -1.10
N GLY A 61 11.28 -7.56 -1.70
CA GLY A 61 11.45 -7.61 -3.15
C GLY A 61 12.08 -6.34 -3.73
N GLU A 62 12.25 -6.33 -5.04
CA GLU A 62 12.90 -5.22 -5.74
C GLU A 62 12.03 -4.57 -6.82
N ARG A 63 10.90 -5.20 -7.16
CA ARG A 63 9.98 -4.66 -8.17
C ARG A 63 9.01 -3.66 -7.56
N THR A 64 8.68 -2.65 -8.37
CA THR A 64 7.55 -1.75 -8.16
C THR A 64 7.00 -1.40 -9.54
N ASP A 65 5.81 -1.87 -9.86
CA ASP A 65 5.16 -1.55 -11.13
C ASP A 65 4.24 -0.34 -10.98
N LEU A 66 3.47 -0.29 -9.88
CA LEU A 66 2.60 0.83 -9.55
C LEU A 66 2.95 1.40 -8.17
N LEU A 67 3.27 2.69 -8.12
CA LEU A 67 3.44 3.42 -6.86
C LEU A 67 2.16 4.19 -6.55
N ILE A 68 1.52 3.90 -5.42
CA ILE A 68 0.37 4.67 -4.94
C ILE A 68 0.84 5.62 -3.84
N THR A 69 0.59 6.92 -4.03
CA THR A 69 1.10 7.93 -3.11
C THR A 69 0.09 9.05 -2.86
N ASN A 70 0.34 9.84 -1.83
CA ASN A 70 -0.37 11.09 -1.54
C ASN A 70 0.54 12.29 -1.88
N PRO A 71 0.00 13.51 -1.99
CA PRO A 71 0.76 14.68 -2.43
C PRO A 71 1.67 15.31 -1.35
N TYR A 72 1.79 14.72 -0.15
CA TYR A 72 2.52 15.30 0.98
C TYR A 72 4.01 14.95 0.97
N VAL A 73 4.72 15.33 -0.07
CA VAL A 73 6.16 15.05 -0.21
C VAL A 73 7.05 15.93 0.66
N GLU A 74 6.54 17.08 1.11
CA GLU A 74 7.26 18.00 2.02
C GLU A 74 7.59 17.36 3.38
N LYS A 75 6.92 16.24 3.71
CA LYS A 75 7.13 15.49 4.94
C LYS A 75 8.08 14.29 4.76
N ARG A 76 8.57 14.08 3.54
CA ARG A 76 9.46 12.98 3.19
C ARG A 76 10.89 13.47 3.14
N GLU A 77 11.83 12.58 3.39
CA GLU A 77 13.24 12.92 3.20
C GLU A 77 13.49 13.17 1.71
N ARG A 78 13.65 14.43 1.34
CA ARG A 78 13.88 14.89 -0.04
C ARG A 78 15.13 14.32 -0.69
N THR A 79 16.08 13.86 0.13
CA THR A 79 17.39 13.38 -0.30
C THR A 79 17.36 11.98 -0.94
N ILE A 80 16.29 11.22 -0.76
CA ILE A 80 16.29 9.80 -1.15
C ILE A 80 15.72 9.61 -2.55
N GLY A 81 14.95 10.59 -3.08
CA GLY A 81 14.26 10.39 -4.35
C GLY A 81 13.37 9.13 -4.30
N ILE A 82 12.80 8.74 -5.41
CA ILE A 82 12.18 7.42 -5.52
C ILE A 82 13.30 6.39 -5.72
N GLU A 83 13.57 5.53 -4.73
CA GLU A 83 14.46 4.37 -4.90
C GLU A 83 13.91 3.33 -5.88
N VAL A 84 12.69 3.53 -6.34
CA VAL A 84 11.97 2.62 -7.21
C VAL A 84 11.69 3.30 -8.56
N HIS A 85 11.63 2.52 -9.61
CA HIS A 85 11.30 3.00 -10.96
C HIS A 85 9.96 2.37 -11.40
N PRO A 86 8.82 2.84 -10.87
CA PRO A 86 7.52 2.30 -11.24
C PRO A 86 7.19 2.65 -12.70
N LYS A 87 6.41 1.81 -13.35
CA LYS A 87 5.84 2.11 -14.67
C LYS A 87 4.92 3.33 -14.60
N MET A 88 4.25 3.49 -13.47
CA MET A 88 3.33 4.61 -13.22
C MET A 88 3.16 4.90 -11.73
N ALA A 89 2.85 6.14 -11.40
CA ALA A 89 2.42 6.54 -10.07
C ALA A 89 0.94 6.93 -10.08
N MET A 90 0.19 6.43 -9.10
CA MET A 90 -1.18 6.88 -8.81
C MET A 90 -1.15 7.82 -7.62
N VAL A 91 -1.53 9.07 -7.81
CA VAL A 91 -1.56 10.07 -6.75
C VAL A 91 -2.98 10.25 -6.23
N ILE A 92 -3.17 9.97 -4.94
CA ILE A 92 -4.45 10.11 -4.25
C ILE A 92 -4.48 11.47 -3.55
N PHE A 93 -5.27 12.39 -4.04
CA PHE A 93 -5.47 13.69 -3.40
C PHE A 93 -6.58 13.61 -2.34
N PRO A 94 -6.33 14.10 -1.13
CA PRO A 94 -7.39 14.28 -0.15
C PRO A 94 -8.33 15.42 -0.58
N HIS A 95 -9.60 15.30 -0.24
CA HIS A 95 -10.70 16.15 -0.73
C HIS A 95 -10.55 17.64 -0.46
N GLN A 96 -9.66 18.06 0.45
CA GLN A 96 -9.62 19.43 0.97
C GLN A 96 -8.25 20.13 0.96
N ARG A 97 -7.18 19.50 0.45
CA ARG A 97 -5.85 20.14 0.48
C ARG A 97 -5.21 20.17 -0.90
N ARG A 98 -4.79 21.38 -1.27
CA ARG A 98 -3.89 21.62 -2.40
C ARG A 98 -2.45 21.39 -1.90
N GLY A 99 -1.89 20.21 -2.13
CA GLY A 99 -0.45 20.00 -1.97
C GLY A 99 0.33 20.72 -3.07
N SER A 100 1.63 20.98 -2.87
CA SER A 100 2.51 21.45 -3.92
C SER A 100 2.65 20.37 -4.99
N ARG A 101 1.99 20.60 -6.14
CA ARG A 101 2.07 19.69 -7.28
C ARG A 101 3.49 19.62 -7.84
N GLN A 102 4.20 20.76 -7.84
CA GLN A 102 5.56 20.82 -8.37
C GLN A 102 6.51 19.93 -7.55
N GLU A 103 6.53 20.08 -6.23
CA GLU A 103 7.39 19.26 -5.36
C GLU A 103 7.09 17.75 -5.51
N LEU A 104 5.80 17.39 -5.68
CA LEU A 104 5.40 16.01 -5.94
C LEU A 104 5.98 15.50 -7.26
N PHE A 105 5.87 16.27 -8.34
CA PHE A 105 6.38 15.85 -9.66
C PHE A 105 7.91 15.80 -9.68
N ASP A 106 8.58 16.74 -9.00
CA ASP A 106 10.04 16.71 -8.85
C ASP A 106 10.48 15.45 -8.09
N TRP A 107 9.76 15.09 -7.03
CA TRP A 107 10.01 13.86 -6.27
C TRP A 107 9.77 12.60 -7.12
N LEU A 108 8.74 12.58 -7.97
CA LEU A 108 8.42 11.46 -8.86
C LEU A 108 9.40 11.31 -10.03
N GLY A 109 10.27 12.29 -10.30
CA GLY A 109 11.39 12.16 -11.22
C GLY A 109 11.03 11.79 -12.67
N GLY A 110 9.87 12.23 -13.19
CA GLY A 110 9.44 11.97 -14.56
C GLY A 110 8.59 10.70 -14.75
N VAL A 111 8.27 9.98 -13.68
CA VAL A 111 7.33 8.84 -13.73
C VAL A 111 5.96 9.30 -14.24
N PRO A 112 5.31 8.57 -15.18
CA PRO A 112 3.94 8.86 -15.61
C PRO A 112 2.98 8.84 -14.42
N VAL A 113 2.04 9.81 -14.34
CA VAL A 113 1.17 10.01 -13.20
C VAL A 113 -0.29 9.97 -13.59
N VAL A 114 -1.06 9.16 -12.92
CA VAL A 114 -2.53 9.25 -12.88
C VAL A 114 -2.96 9.81 -11.53
N MET A 115 -3.93 10.71 -11.55
CA MET A 115 -4.44 11.35 -10.33
C MET A 115 -5.85 10.91 -10.02
N THR A 116 -6.13 10.70 -8.74
CA THR A 116 -7.47 10.44 -8.23
C THR A 116 -7.71 11.20 -6.93
N PHE A 117 -8.97 11.27 -6.51
CA PHE A 117 -9.34 11.94 -5.27
C PHE A 117 -9.93 10.93 -4.29
N ALA A 118 -9.46 10.96 -3.05
CA ALA A 118 -10.07 10.17 -2.00
C ALA A 118 -11.49 10.69 -1.71
N PRO A 119 -12.49 9.82 -1.60
CA PRO A 119 -13.82 10.22 -1.14
C PRO A 119 -13.74 10.70 0.31
N ARG A 120 -14.70 11.52 0.73
CA ARG A 120 -14.80 11.92 2.14
C ARG A 120 -15.07 10.74 3.06
N LEU A 121 -15.84 9.79 2.58
CA LEU A 121 -16.17 8.55 3.26
C LEU A 121 -16.10 7.40 2.25
N LEU A 122 -15.35 6.38 2.58
CA LEU A 122 -15.39 5.10 1.90
C LEU A 122 -16.38 4.21 2.64
N LYS A 123 -17.39 3.71 1.94
CA LYS A 123 -18.31 2.73 2.49
C LYS A 123 -17.97 1.35 1.92
N VAL A 124 -17.74 0.40 2.82
CA VAL A 124 -17.48 -1.01 2.48
C VAL A 124 -18.54 -1.83 3.22
N SER A 125 -19.42 -2.48 2.48
CA SER A 125 -20.62 -3.10 3.05
C SER A 125 -21.39 -2.08 3.90
N ASP A 126 -21.64 -2.37 5.18
CA ASP A 126 -22.32 -1.46 6.10
C ASP A 126 -21.35 -0.62 6.96
N VAL A 127 -20.05 -0.76 6.73
CA VAL A 127 -19.02 -0.05 7.48
C VAL A 127 -18.56 1.19 6.73
N SER A 128 -18.60 2.33 7.38
CA SER A 128 -18.04 3.58 6.86
C SER A 128 -16.62 3.80 7.39
N SER A 129 -15.72 4.28 6.53
CA SER A 129 -14.36 4.64 6.92
C SER A 129 -14.36 5.83 7.90
N PRO A 130 -13.26 6.05 8.63
CA PRO A 130 -13.01 7.33 9.27
C PRO A 130 -12.92 8.44 8.22
N LEU A 131 -13.03 9.71 8.66
CA LEU A 131 -12.90 10.88 7.79
C LEU A 131 -11.50 10.98 7.13
N THR A 132 -10.48 10.45 7.78
CA THR A 132 -9.12 10.36 7.27
C THR A 132 -8.74 8.90 7.11
N ILE A 133 -8.79 8.40 5.88
CA ILE A 133 -8.35 7.05 5.54
C ILE A 133 -6.89 7.08 5.06
N SER A 134 -6.12 6.04 5.37
CA SER A 134 -4.74 5.95 4.91
C SER A 134 -4.64 5.72 3.41
N THR A 135 -3.52 6.15 2.82
CA THR A 135 -3.19 5.87 1.41
C THR A 135 -3.18 4.38 1.12
N GLY A 136 -2.73 3.56 2.08
CA GLY A 136 -2.69 2.10 1.96
C GLY A 136 -4.08 1.50 1.81
N THR A 137 -4.97 1.75 2.74
CA THR A 137 -6.33 1.20 2.72
C THR A 137 -7.11 1.66 1.48
N TYR A 138 -7.04 2.95 1.16
CA TYR A 138 -7.73 3.44 -0.03
C TYR A 138 -7.11 2.91 -1.33
N GLY A 139 -5.80 2.75 -1.38
CA GLY A 139 -5.12 2.14 -2.52
C GLY A 139 -5.53 0.68 -2.76
N VAL A 140 -5.62 -0.13 -1.70
CA VAL A 140 -6.16 -1.50 -1.80
C VAL A 140 -7.57 -1.50 -2.40
N TYR A 141 -8.44 -0.61 -1.92
CA TYR A 141 -9.78 -0.45 -2.49
C TYR A 141 -9.74 -0.11 -3.98
N LEU A 142 -8.92 0.87 -4.38
CA LEU A 142 -8.84 1.30 -5.78
C LEU A 142 -8.35 0.17 -6.69
N VAL A 143 -7.20 -0.43 -6.37
CA VAL A 143 -6.59 -1.44 -7.27
C VAL A 143 -7.46 -2.68 -7.41
N SER A 144 -8.15 -3.08 -6.36
CA SER A 144 -9.07 -4.22 -6.42
C SER A 144 -10.28 -3.96 -7.34
N ARG A 145 -10.73 -2.71 -7.42
CA ARG A 145 -11.88 -2.30 -8.25
C ARG A 145 -11.48 -1.95 -9.68
N LEU A 146 -10.31 -1.36 -9.86
CA LEU A 146 -9.84 -0.93 -11.18
C LEU A 146 -9.19 -2.07 -11.96
N LEU A 147 -8.40 -2.93 -11.29
CA LEU A 147 -7.62 -3.97 -11.96
C LEU A 147 -8.32 -5.34 -11.97
N LEU A 148 -9.39 -5.52 -11.17
CA LEU A 148 -10.15 -6.77 -11.09
C LEU A 148 -9.23 -8.00 -11.07
N PRO A 149 -8.33 -8.13 -10.08
CA PRO A 149 -7.25 -9.11 -10.12
C PRO A 149 -7.76 -10.54 -10.09
N SER A 150 -7.02 -11.47 -10.71
CA SER A 150 -7.31 -12.91 -10.61
C SER A 150 -6.97 -13.47 -9.23
N ARG A 151 -5.97 -12.89 -8.57
CA ARG A 151 -5.55 -13.18 -7.19
C ARG A 151 -4.79 -12.00 -6.60
N MET A 152 -4.79 -11.89 -5.27
CA MET A 152 -3.99 -10.89 -4.56
C MET A 152 -3.11 -11.52 -3.49
N PHE A 153 -1.90 -10.99 -3.33
CA PHE A 153 -1.08 -11.16 -2.15
C PHE A 153 -0.99 -9.82 -1.42
N VAL A 154 -1.35 -9.78 -0.13
CA VAL A 154 -1.40 -8.56 0.68
C VAL A 154 -0.49 -8.73 1.90
N THR A 155 0.47 -7.83 2.08
CA THR A 155 1.47 -7.89 3.14
C THR A 155 1.93 -6.49 3.57
N GLY A 156 2.51 -6.37 4.75
CA GLY A 156 3.09 -5.10 5.22
C GLY A 156 2.05 -4.08 5.68
N PHE A 157 0.89 -4.53 6.15
CA PHE A 157 -0.14 -3.70 6.76
C PHE A 157 -0.34 -4.12 8.21
N SER A 158 -0.19 -3.19 9.15
CA SER A 158 -0.38 -3.45 10.58
C SER A 158 -1.29 -2.43 11.27
N MET A 159 -1.81 -1.45 10.52
CA MET A 159 -2.55 -0.31 11.06
C MET A 159 -1.82 0.36 12.24
N PHE A 160 -0.47 0.41 12.17
CA PHE A 160 0.42 0.91 13.22
C PHE A 160 0.19 0.22 14.59
N SER A 161 -0.10 -1.08 14.56
CA SER A 161 -0.13 -1.91 15.76
C SER A 161 1.18 -1.75 16.55
N ALA A 162 1.07 -1.68 17.89
CA ALA A 162 2.23 -1.56 18.77
C ALA A 162 3.21 -2.76 18.72
N HIS A 163 2.80 -3.87 18.11
CA HIS A 163 3.63 -5.06 17.94
C HIS A 163 4.72 -4.90 16.89
N TYR A 164 4.60 -3.90 15.99
CA TYR A 164 5.52 -3.69 14.89
C TYR A 164 6.04 -2.27 14.86
N ALA A 165 7.28 -2.08 14.43
CA ALA A 165 7.77 -0.75 14.09
C ALA A 165 6.86 -0.11 13.03
N PRO A 166 6.71 1.23 13.00
CA PRO A 166 5.89 1.92 12.01
C PRO A 166 6.25 1.59 10.57
N TYR A 167 7.55 1.46 10.31
CA TYR A 167 8.10 1.10 9.01
C TYR A 167 9.18 0.02 9.14
N TYR A 168 9.35 -0.81 8.12
CA TYR A 168 10.39 -1.85 8.12
C TYR A 168 11.83 -1.25 8.07
N TRP A 169 11.98 0.02 7.75
CA TRP A 169 13.26 0.74 7.74
C TRP A 169 13.40 1.77 8.85
N SER A 170 12.39 2.02 9.66
CA SER A 170 12.41 3.05 10.70
C SER A 170 11.44 2.77 11.84
N ALA A 171 11.94 2.92 13.07
CA ALA A 171 11.10 2.90 14.26
C ALA A 171 10.41 4.25 14.54
N ALA A 172 10.77 5.31 13.82
CA ALA A 172 10.19 6.62 14.03
C ALA A 172 8.74 6.69 13.55
N MET A 173 7.84 7.14 14.42
CA MET A 173 6.44 7.34 14.07
C MET A 173 6.30 8.48 13.05
N PRO A 174 5.64 8.26 11.91
CA PRO A 174 5.49 9.31 10.92
C PRO A 174 4.60 10.45 11.41
N PRO A 175 4.88 11.69 11.00
CA PRO A 175 4.05 12.84 11.36
C PRO A 175 2.63 12.68 10.83
N GLY A 176 1.64 13.00 11.65
CA GLY A 176 0.22 12.97 11.28
C GLY A 176 -0.48 11.63 11.50
N VAL A 177 0.19 10.62 12.01
CA VAL A 177 -0.41 9.31 12.41
C VAL A 177 -1.58 9.52 13.38
N ALA A 178 -1.46 10.42 14.34
CA ALA A 178 -2.52 10.73 15.31
C ALA A 178 -3.84 11.25 14.71
N LYS A 179 -3.87 11.56 13.41
CA LYS A 179 -5.09 11.99 12.70
C LYS A 179 -5.93 10.82 12.19
N HIS A 180 -5.42 9.60 12.27
CA HIS A 180 -6.08 8.40 11.80
C HIS A 180 -6.77 7.67 12.96
N ASP A 181 -7.97 7.20 12.69
CA ASP A 181 -8.69 6.25 13.56
C ASP A 181 -8.38 4.83 13.07
N PHE A 182 -7.23 4.30 13.48
CA PHE A 182 -6.77 2.97 13.03
C PHE A 182 -7.68 1.82 13.45
N PRO A 183 -8.29 1.79 14.64
CA PRO A 183 -9.29 0.77 14.95
C PRO A 183 -10.45 0.74 13.96
N ARG A 184 -10.97 1.91 13.60
CA ARG A 184 -12.04 2.02 12.59
C ARG A 184 -11.54 1.68 11.20
N GLU A 185 -10.32 2.07 10.86
CA GLU A 185 -9.70 1.75 9.58
C GLU A 185 -9.41 0.26 9.45
N ALA A 186 -8.98 -0.42 10.52
CA ALA A 186 -8.79 -1.87 10.57
C ALA A 186 -10.10 -2.62 10.23
N LEU A 187 -11.22 -2.16 10.79
CA LEU A 187 -12.53 -2.73 10.48
C LEU A 187 -12.88 -2.56 8.98
N VAL A 188 -12.68 -1.37 8.42
CA VAL A 188 -12.92 -1.10 6.99
C VAL A 188 -12.01 -1.97 6.11
N PHE A 189 -10.72 -2.10 6.46
CA PHE A 189 -9.75 -2.88 5.70
C PHE A 189 -10.09 -4.37 5.70
N ALA A 190 -10.42 -4.94 6.87
CA ALA A 190 -10.82 -6.34 6.99
C ALA A 190 -12.10 -6.64 6.18
N GLN A 191 -13.11 -5.77 6.30
CA GLN A 191 -14.34 -5.88 5.50
C GLN A 191 -14.06 -5.74 4.01
N LEU A 192 -13.18 -4.83 3.63
CA LEU A 192 -12.77 -4.64 2.23
C LEU A 192 -12.21 -5.93 1.64
N LEU A 193 -11.26 -6.58 2.32
CA LEU A 193 -10.68 -7.84 1.86
C LEU A 193 -11.75 -8.95 1.75
N ASN A 194 -12.74 -8.96 2.64
CA ASN A 194 -13.84 -9.92 2.60
C ASN A 194 -14.82 -9.71 1.42
N THR A 195 -14.86 -8.51 0.82
CA THR A 195 -15.78 -8.23 -0.32
C THR A 195 -15.24 -8.69 -1.67
N PHE A 196 -14.01 -9.16 -1.73
CA PHE A 196 -13.43 -9.62 -3.00
C PHE A 196 -13.84 -11.06 -3.33
N ASN A 197 -14.00 -11.35 -4.62
CA ASN A 197 -14.45 -12.66 -5.12
C ASN A 197 -13.30 -13.50 -5.69
N HIS A 198 -12.05 -13.08 -5.51
CA HIS A 198 -10.86 -13.78 -5.97
C HIS A 198 -10.01 -14.26 -4.78
N PRO A 199 -9.14 -15.26 -4.99
CA PRO A 199 -8.24 -15.73 -3.94
C PRO A 199 -7.31 -14.63 -3.42
N ILE A 200 -7.21 -14.53 -2.10
CA ILE A 200 -6.29 -13.61 -1.42
C ILE A 200 -5.36 -14.40 -0.52
N GLU A 201 -4.08 -14.11 -0.60
CA GLU A 201 -3.08 -14.56 0.34
C GLU A 201 -2.65 -13.39 1.23
N ILE A 202 -2.61 -13.61 2.53
CA ILE A 202 -2.24 -12.59 3.51
C ILE A 202 -1.14 -13.10 4.44
N THR A 203 -0.35 -12.18 4.97
CA THR A 203 0.66 -12.46 6.00
C THR A 203 0.10 -12.29 7.42
N PRO A 204 0.80 -12.76 8.48
CA PRO A 204 0.31 -12.68 9.86
C PRO A 204 -0.04 -11.27 10.33
N ASP A 205 0.69 -10.24 9.92
CA ASP A 205 0.38 -8.83 10.25
C ASP A 205 -0.98 -8.38 9.69
N VAL A 206 -1.31 -8.82 8.47
CA VAL A 206 -2.62 -8.56 7.87
C VAL A 206 -3.71 -9.38 8.56
N ALA A 207 -3.42 -10.64 8.95
CA ALA A 207 -4.36 -11.46 9.72
C ALA A 207 -4.65 -10.85 11.11
N GLU A 208 -3.67 -10.20 11.74
CA GLU A 208 -3.86 -9.48 13.01
C GLU A 208 -4.88 -8.34 12.87
N ILE A 209 -4.98 -7.67 11.71
CA ILE A 209 -6.00 -6.66 11.46
C ILE A 209 -7.41 -7.25 11.61
N PHE A 210 -7.64 -8.46 11.11
CA PHE A 210 -8.94 -9.14 11.27
C PHE A 210 -9.23 -9.44 12.73
N ALA A 211 -8.22 -9.86 13.51
CA ALA A 211 -8.39 -10.13 14.94
C ALA A 211 -8.71 -8.85 15.72
N VAL A 212 -7.98 -7.77 15.50
CA VAL A 212 -8.23 -6.46 16.13
C VAL A 212 -9.61 -5.91 15.76
N ALA A 213 -9.99 -6.05 14.49
CA ALA A 213 -11.30 -5.62 13.98
C ALA A 213 -12.46 -6.54 14.42
N GLN A 214 -12.17 -7.69 15.03
CA GLN A 214 -13.15 -8.74 15.35
C GLN A 214 -13.96 -9.20 14.12
N VAL A 215 -13.32 -9.27 12.97
CA VAL A 215 -13.90 -9.70 11.69
C VAL A 215 -13.40 -11.09 11.35
N LYS A 216 -14.32 -12.00 11.01
CA LYS A 216 -13.96 -13.33 10.56
C LYS A 216 -13.27 -13.26 9.18
N ILE A 217 -12.17 -14.00 9.03
CA ILE A 217 -11.47 -14.13 7.75
C ILE A 217 -12.36 -14.92 6.77
N GLY A 218 -12.59 -14.38 5.59
CA GLY A 218 -13.38 -15.02 4.53
C GLY A 218 -12.72 -16.30 3.98
N THR A 219 -13.52 -17.21 3.47
CA THR A 219 -13.05 -18.54 2.98
C THR A 219 -12.13 -18.44 1.76
N HIS A 220 -12.17 -17.36 1.00
CA HIS A 220 -11.29 -17.07 -0.14
C HIS A 220 -9.94 -16.47 0.28
N ILE A 221 -9.75 -16.18 1.58
CA ILE A 221 -8.53 -15.59 2.14
C ILE A 221 -7.73 -16.69 2.83
N ARG A 222 -6.49 -16.87 2.44
CA ARG A 222 -5.55 -17.81 3.03
C ARG A 222 -4.39 -17.07 3.70
N MET A 223 -4.12 -17.37 4.96
CA MET A 223 -2.90 -16.92 5.60
C MET A 223 -1.72 -17.78 5.15
N ILE A 224 -0.63 -17.14 4.76
CA ILE A 224 0.65 -17.80 4.50
C ILE A 224 1.65 -17.42 5.59
N THR A 225 2.41 -18.41 6.07
CA THR A 225 3.46 -18.17 7.06
C THR A 225 4.77 -17.92 6.32
N PRO A 226 5.34 -16.71 6.44
CA PRO A 226 6.62 -16.38 5.83
C PRO A 226 7.74 -17.23 6.44
N ALA A 227 8.77 -17.54 5.63
CA ALA A 227 10.01 -18.05 6.20
C ALA A 227 10.65 -16.97 7.09
N PRO A 228 11.16 -17.34 8.28
CA PRO A 228 11.85 -16.39 9.15
C PRO A 228 13.05 -15.77 8.42
N GLY A 229 13.19 -14.46 8.54
CA GLY A 229 14.40 -13.76 8.15
C GLY A 229 15.51 -14.11 9.14
N GLU A 230 16.72 -14.24 8.67
CA GLU A 230 17.87 -14.21 9.59
C GLU A 230 17.84 -12.84 10.27
N GLY A 231 17.62 -12.83 11.58
CA GLY A 231 17.27 -11.64 12.34
C GLY A 231 18.31 -10.53 12.17
N GLY A 232 17.96 -9.51 11.41
CA GLY A 232 18.57 -8.21 11.55
C GLY A 232 18.09 -7.63 12.88
N ASN A 233 18.95 -7.66 13.90
CA ASN A 233 18.73 -6.90 15.12
C ASN A 233 18.59 -5.43 14.73
N LEU A 234 17.37 -4.92 14.74
CA LEU A 234 17.13 -3.48 14.79
C LEU A 234 17.58 -3.03 16.19
N GLN A 235 18.86 -2.61 16.31
CA GLN A 235 19.35 -1.82 17.42
C GLN A 235 18.92 -0.36 17.27
#